data_72b66f550d1df0578cb1ccc2042b6a7e
#
_entry.id   72b66f550d1df0578cb1ccc2042b6a7e
#
_cell.length_a   1.000
_cell.length_b   1.000
_cell.length_c   1.000
_cell.angle_alpha   90.00
_cell.angle_beta   90.00
_cell.angle_gamma   90.00
#
_symmetry.space_group_name_H-M   'P 1'
#
loop_
_entity.id
_entity.type
_entity.pdbx_description
1 polymer ?
#
loop_
_entity_poly.entity_id
_entity_poly.type
_entity_poly.pdbx_seq_one_letter_code
_entity_poly.pdbx_strand_id
1 'polypeptide(L)'
;EFYRRNYIEGLFLSSGILKNPDYTMGLIYETIWKLRNEYKFFGYIHVKAIPGASEDIIEKVGFVADRMSVNLELPTKEGLQQLAPNKNYTNILKPMKQIQMGSGRLISDGKEGYQIVTRTGRKNNSKFVPAGQSTQMIIGATPETDYQLMSVTETMYKQFNLKRVFYSAFVDVNHNIDSPALIGPNPMLREHRLYQADWLLRYYGFAVKELLNKEHPNFNVALDPKCDWAVNHLDKFPVEVMRADYYTLLRV
;
A
#
# COMPACT_ATOMS: atom_id res chain seq x y z
N GLU A 1 -27.93 -0.15 0.92
CA GLU A 1 -28.64 -1.41 1.11
C GLU A 1 -27.69 -2.54 1.47
N PHE A 2 -26.64 -2.87 0.70
CA PHE A 2 -25.68 -3.95 0.96
C PHE A 2 -25.04 -3.87 2.35
N TYR A 3 -24.64 -2.68 2.78
CA TYR A 3 -24.07 -2.46 4.12
C TYR A 3 -25.10 -2.74 5.22
N ARG A 4 -26.35 -2.28 5.06
CA ARG A 4 -27.41 -2.51 6.04
C ARG A 4 -27.81 -3.98 6.15
N ARG A 5 -27.59 -4.76 5.08
CA ARG A 5 -27.83 -6.20 5.05
C ARG A 5 -26.62 -7.03 5.41
N ASN A 6 -25.52 -6.39 5.85
CA ASN A 6 -24.24 -7.04 6.20
C ASN A 6 -23.58 -7.82 5.05
N TYR A 7 -23.83 -7.44 3.79
CA TYR A 7 -23.14 -8.04 2.63
C TYR A 7 -21.78 -7.42 2.40
N ILE A 8 -21.54 -6.19 2.87
CA ILE A 8 -20.25 -5.49 2.81
C ILE A 8 -19.95 -4.81 4.13
N GLU A 9 -18.67 -4.76 4.49
CA GLU A 9 -18.17 -4.06 5.68
C GLU A 9 -17.60 -2.68 5.33
N GLY A 10 -17.19 -2.49 4.08
CA GLY A 10 -16.55 -1.26 3.63
C GLY A 10 -16.60 -1.08 2.12
N LEU A 11 -15.98 0.01 1.69
CA LEU A 11 -15.87 0.40 0.29
C LEU A 11 -14.42 0.72 -0.06
N PHE A 12 -14.00 0.35 -1.25
CA PHE A 12 -12.80 0.86 -1.90
C PHE A 12 -13.22 1.77 -3.06
N LEU A 13 -12.78 3.03 -3.02
CA LEU A 13 -13.09 4.02 -4.04
C LEU A 13 -11.84 4.35 -4.85
N SER A 14 -11.95 4.15 -6.15
CA SER A 14 -10.92 4.44 -7.14
C SER A 14 -11.57 4.99 -8.41
N SER A 15 -10.85 5.83 -9.14
CA SER A 15 -11.28 6.39 -10.41
C SER A 15 -10.10 6.60 -11.34
N GLY A 16 -10.35 6.60 -12.65
CA GLY A 16 -9.51 7.27 -13.62
C GLY A 16 -9.63 8.79 -13.49
N ILE A 17 -8.72 9.54 -14.11
CA ILE A 17 -8.74 11.00 -14.06
C ILE A 17 -9.82 11.52 -15.03
N LEU A 18 -10.81 12.23 -14.47
CA LEU A 18 -11.81 12.97 -15.21
C LEU A 18 -11.43 14.45 -15.20
N LYS A 19 -11.33 15.10 -16.35
CA LYS A 19 -10.89 16.50 -16.53
C LYS A 19 -9.49 16.78 -15.94
N ASN A 20 -9.37 16.77 -14.61
CA ASN A 20 -8.10 16.95 -13.89
C ASN A 20 -8.13 16.23 -12.54
N PRO A 21 -6.97 16.11 -11.84
CA PRO A 21 -6.89 15.41 -10.56
C PRO A 21 -7.78 16.00 -9.47
N ASP A 22 -7.85 17.32 -9.34
CA ASP A 22 -8.65 17.99 -8.31
C ASP A 22 -10.14 17.80 -8.51
N TYR A 23 -10.61 17.90 -9.75
CA TYR A 23 -12.01 17.63 -10.08
C TYR A 23 -12.39 16.20 -9.72
N THR A 24 -11.54 15.24 -10.08
CA THR A 24 -11.79 13.82 -9.79
C THR A 24 -11.81 13.54 -8.29
N MET A 25 -10.83 14.08 -7.55
CA MET A 25 -10.80 13.96 -6.09
C MET A 25 -11.97 14.68 -5.43
N GLY A 26 -12.46 15.79 -6.01
CA GLY A 26 -13.66 16.50 -5.58
C GLY A 26 -14.91 15.61 -5.66
N LEU A 27 -15.11 14.89 -6.75
CA LEU A 27 -16.20 13.93 -6.90
C LEU A 27 -16.10 12.77 -5.90
N ILE A 28 -14.90 12.27 -5.65
CA ILE A 28 -14.65 11.24 -4.63
C ILE A 28 -15.01 11.78 -3.25
N TYR A 29 -14.58 13.01 -2.92
CA TYR A 29 -14.92 13.66 -1.65
C TYR A 29 -16.43 13.81 -1.46
N GLU A 30 -17.15 14.36 -2.44
CA GLU A 30 -18.60 14.54 -2.39
C GLU A 30 -19.33 13.21 -2.20
N THR A 31 -18.88 12.17 -2.90
CA THR A 31 -19.43 10.81 -2.78
C THR A 31 -19.30 10.28 -1.35
N ILE A 32 -18.09 10.37 -0.77
CA ILE A 32 -17.85 9.90 0.60
C ILE A 32 -18.59 10.74 1.60
N TRP A 33 -18.59 12.06 1.42
CA TRP A 33 -19.29 12.98 2.31
C TRP A 33 -20.78 12.65 2.38
N LYS A 34 -21.45 12.44 1.23
CA LYS A 34 -22.84 12.00 1.16
C LYS A 34 -23.05 10.65 1.84
N LEU A 35 -22.19 9.68 1.55
CA LEU A 35 -22.25 8.36 2.18
C LEU A 35 -22.20 8.46 3.71
N ARG A 36 -21.29 9.27 4.27
CA ARG A 36 -21.15 9.47 5.71
C ARG A 36 -22.34 10.24 6.32
N ASN A 37 -22.71 11.38 5.72
CA ASN A 37 -23.60 12.34 6.34
C ASN A 37 -25.07 12.13 5.96
N GLU A 38 -25.38 11.78 4.72
CA GLU A 38 -26.76 11.58 4.27
C GLU A 38 -27.18 10.11 4.41
N TYR A 39 -26.38 9.18 3.89
CA TYR A 39 -26.74 7.76 3.87
C TYR A 39 -26.34 7.00 5.13
N LYS A 40 -25.65 7.64 6.09
CA LYS A 40 -25.22 7.06 7.37
C LYS A 40 -24.43 5.76 7.19
N PHE A 41 -23.51 5.78 6.23
CA PHE A 41 -22.59 4.68 6.01
C PHE A 41 -21.43 4.78 7.01
N PHE A 42 -21.38 3.87 7.98
CA PHE A 42 -20.34 3.82 9.02
C PHE A 42 -19.28 2.74 8.77
N GLY A 43 -19.34 2.07 7.62
CA GLY A 43 -18.37 1.07 7.21
C GLY A 43 -17.02 1.69 6.86
N TYR A 44 -16.03 0.82 6.68
CA TYR A 44 -14.68 1.20 6.32
C TYR A 44 -14.62 1.79 4.89
N ILE A 45 -13.95 2.94 4.73
CA ILE A 45 -13.74 3.57 3.43
C ILE A 45 -12.25 3.70 3.14
N HIS A 46 -11.81 3.02 2.10
CA HIS A 46 -10.47 3.15 1.53
C HIS A 46 -10.53 3.91 0.20
N VAL A 47 -9.74 4.96 0.06
CA VAL A 47 -9.68 5.80 -1.14
C VAL A 47 -8.33 5.67 -1.82
N LYS A 48 -8.35 5.47 -3.14
CA LYS A 48 -7.16 5.67 -3.97
C LYS A 48 -7.05 7.15 -4.32
N ALA A 49 -6.03 7.82 -3.76
CA ALA A 49 -5.75 9.21 -4.08
C ALA A 49 -5.27 9.34 -5.55
N ILE A 50 -5.72 10.38 -6.20
CA ILE A 50 -5.32 10.68 -7.59
C ILE A 50 -3.99 11.44 -7.54
N PRO A 51 -2.93 10.92 -8.20
CA PRO A 51 -1.66 11.63 -8.30
C PRO A 51 -1.81 13.00 -8.95
N GLY A 52 -1.17 14.01 -8.35
CA GLY A 52 -1.25 15.39 -8.82
C GLY A 52 -2.43 16.21 -8.28
N ALA A 53 -3.30 15.62 -7.44
CA ALA A 53 -4.32 16.38 -6.73
C ALA A 53 -3.69 17.33 -5.70
N SER A 54 -4.33 18.48 -5.49
CA SER A 54 -3.88 19.51 -4.55
C SER A 54 -3.91 19.04 -3.11
N GLU A 55 -3.10 19.65 -2.27
CA GLU A 55 -3.01 19.32 -0.84
C GLU A 55 -4.35 19.52 -0.13
N ASP A 56 -5.09 20.56 -0.50
CA ASP A 56 -6.38 20.90 0.10
C ASP A 56 -7.43 19.81 -0.11
N ILE A 57 -7.52 19.27 -1.34
CA ILE A 57 -8.51 18.21 -1.62
C ILE A 57 -8.09 16.87 -0.99
N ILE A 58 -6.78 16.57 -0.96
CA ILE A 58 -6.25 15.41 -0.24
C ILE A 58 -6.57 15.50 1.26
N GLU A 59 -6.43 16.70 1.85
CA GLU A 59 -6.81 16.93 3.26
C GLU A 59 -8.30 16.69 3.50
N LYS A 60 -9.16 17.23 2.65
CA LYS A 60 -10.61 17.03 2.74
C LYS A 60 -11.00 15.55 2.72
N VAL A 61 -10.49 14.83 1.75
CA VAL A 61 -10.75 13.38 1.61
C VAL A 61 -10.21 12.61 2.80
N GLY A 62 -9.01 12.95 3.28
CA GLY A 62 -8.37 12.26 4.40
C GLY A 62 -9.18 12.32 5.71
N PHE A 63 -9.98 13.36 5.92
CA PHE A 63 -10.85 13.46 7.11
C PHE A 63 -12.17 12.68 7.01
N VAL A 64 -12.56 12.23 5.83
CA VAL A 64 -13.78 11.43 5.63
C VAL A 64 -13.51 9.97 5.27
N ALA A 65 -12.28 9.64 4.93
CA ALA A 65 -11.81 8.30 4.63
C ALA A 65 -11.10 7.66 5.84
N ASP A 66 -11.16 6.33 5.96
CA ASP A 66 -10.41 5.60 6.99
C ASP A 66 -8.97 5.35 6.55
N ARG A 67 -8.74 5.07 5.27
CA ARG A 67 -7.44 4.85 4.67
C ARG A 67 -7.34 5.52 3.32
N MET A 68 -6.14 5.97 2.98
CA MET A 68 -5.79 6.39 1.62
C MET A 68 -4.65 5.54 1.06
N SER A 69 -4.65 5.34 -0.24
CA SER A 69 -3.52 4.77 -0.95
C SER A 69 -3.08 5.68 -2.09
N VAL A 70 -1.77 5.75 -2.28
CA VAL A 70 -1.16 6.36 -3.46
C VAL A 70 -0.30 5.27 -4.08
N ASN A 71 -0.67 4.81 -5.28
CA ASN A 71 0.06 3.71 -5.90
C ASN A 71 1.40 4.17 -6.46
N LEU A 72 2.46 3.49 -6.05
CA LEU A 72 3.81 3.68 -6.60
C LEU A 72 3.90 3.13 -8.02
N GLU A 73 3.14 2.08 -8.31
CA GLU A 73 3.04 1.30 -9.55
C GLU A 73 4.31 0.50 -9.84
N LEU A 74 5.46 1.16 -9.98
CA LEU A 74 6.73 0.51 -10.32
C LEU A 74 7.85 1.00 -9.39
N PRO A 75 8.84 0.15 -9.06
CA PRO A 75 9.87 0.49 -8.09
C PRO A 75 10.99 1.36 -8.66
N THR A 76 11.10 1.46 -10.01
CA THR A 76 12.14 2.24 -10.69
C THR A 76 11.56 3.41 -11.47
N LYS A 77 12.37 4.46 -11.62
CA LYS A 77 12.00 5.64 -12.40
C LYS A 77 11.85 5.32 -13.88
N GLU A 78 12.74 4.48 -14.37
CA GLU A 78 12.78 4.01 -15.76
C GLU A 78 11.51 3.21 -16.09
N GLY A 79 11.15 2.25 -15.26
CA GLY A 79 9.92 1.48 -15.40
C GLY A 79 8.69 2.36 -15.35
N LEU A 80 8.66 3.32 -14.43
CA LEU A 80 7.53 4.25 -14.32
C LEU A 80 7.38 5.13 -15.57
N GLN A 81 8.50 5.62 -16.15
CA GLN A 81 8.47 6.39 -17.38
C GLN A 81 8.01 5.55 -18.60
N GLN A 82 8.40 4.28 -18.63
CA GLN A 82 8.05 3.37 -19.70
C GLN A 82 6.55 3.02 -19.71
N LEU A 83 5.99 2.66 -18.55
CA LEU A 83 4.64 2.08 -18.45
C LEU A 83 3.58 3.06 -17.93
N ALA A 84 3.98 4.14 -17.29
CA ALA A 84 3.09 5.15 -16.75
C ALA A 84 3.66 6.56 -16.96
N PRO A 85 3.88 7.01 -18.21
CA PRO A 85 4.60 8.26 -18.54
C PRO A 85 3.94 9.52 -17.97
N ASN A 86 2.65 9.46 -17.67
CA ASN A 86 1.90 10.56 -17.04
C ASN A 86 2.11 10.64 -15.51
N LYS A 87 2.86 9.72 -14.93
CA LYS A 87 3.19 9.69 -13.50
C LYS A 87 4.67 9.98 -13.29
N ASN A 88 4.98 10.63 -12.19
CA ASN A 88 6.35 10.81 -11.73
C ASN A 88 6.41 10.65 -10.21
N TYR A 89 7.58 10.33 -9.68
CA TYR A 89 7.75 10.12 -8.26
C TYR A 89 7.38 11.33 -7.40
N THR A 90 7.60 12.56 -7.90
CA THR A 90 7.22 13.77 -7.17
C THR A 90 5.71 13.81 -6.91
N ASN A 91 4.91 13.54 -7.95
CA ASN A 91 3.44 13.53 -7.85
C ASN A 91 2.89 12.36 -7.01
N ILE A 92 3.69 11.30 -6.81
CA ILE A 92 3.35 10.15 -5.98
C ILE A 92 3.81 10.37 -4.52
N LEU A 93 5.06 10.76 -4.31
CA LEU A 93 5.65 10.85 -2.98
C LEU A 93 5.17 12.08 -2.19
N LYS A 94 4.83 13.18 -2.88
CA LYS A 94 4.31 14.40 -2.22
C LYS A 94 3.01 14.11 -1.45
N PRO A 95 1.94 13.55 -2.05
CA PRO A 95 0.74 13.18 -1.31
C PRO A 95 0.99 12.08 -0.27
N MET A 96 1.89 11.12 -0.52
CA MET A 96 2.25 10.12 0.50
C MET A 96 2.83 10.74 1.75
N LYS A 97 3.71 11.75 1.59
CA LYS A 97 4.30 12.49 2.71
C LYS A 97 3.25 13.33 3.44
N GLN A 98 2.35 13.99 2.72
CA GLN A 98 1.23 14.72 3.31
C GLN A 98 0.35 13.79 4.16
N ILE A 99 -0.01 12.62 3.63
CA ILE A 99 -0.82 11.61 4.31
C ILE A 99 -0.08 11.11 5.57
N GLN A 100 1.22 10.84 5.48
CA GLN A 100 2.03 10.42 6.62
C GLN A 100 1.99 11.46 7.76
N MET A 101 2.24 12.73 7.42
CA MET A 101 2.29 13.82 8.41
C MET A 101 0.92 14.11 9.04
N GLY A 102 -0.15 13.90 8.29
CA GLY A 102 -1.52 14.11 8.74
C GLY A 102 -2.14 12.93 9.48
N SER A 103 -1.61 11.72 9.31
CA SER A 103 -2.23 10.49 9.81
C SER A 103 -2.49 10.52 11.32
N GLY A 104 -3.74 10.28 11.70
CA GLY A 104 -4.19 10.32 13.11
C GLY A 104 -4.41 11.72 13.69
N ARG A 105 -4.11 12.79 12.94
CA ARG A 105 -4.37 14.17 13.36
C ARG A 105 -5.87 14.40 13.53
N LEU A 106 -6.24 14.99 14.66
CA LEU A 106 -7.61 15.48 14.88
C LEU A 106 -7.84 16.78 14.12
N ILE A 107 -9.08 17.02 13.70
CA ILE A 107 -9.49 18.34 13.24
C ILE A 107 -9.31 19.33 14.39
N SER A 108 -8.63 20.44 14.14
CA SER A 108 -8.60 21.57 15.07
C SER A 108 -9.99 22.22 15.13
N ASP A 109 -10.42 22.58 16.35
CA ASP A 109 -11.67 23.28 16.58
C ASP A 109 -11.78 24.53 15.68
N GLY A 110 -12.89 24.64 14.94
CA GLY A 110 -13.18 25.76 14.05
C GLY A 110 -13.20 25.45 12.56
N LYS A 111 -12.73 24.32 12.08
CA LYS A 111 -12.94 23.88 10.70
C LYS A 111 -14.28 23.13 10.60
N GLU A 112 -15.37 23.88 10.49
CA GLU A 112 -16.69 23.32 10.15
C GLU A 112 -16.63 22.65 8.77
N GLY A 113 -17.21 21.47 8.65
CA GLY A 113 -17.30 20.73 7.37
C GLY A 113 -16.64 19.36 7.36
N TYR A 114 -15.77 19.05 8.30
CA TYR A 114 -15.13 17.73 8.40
C TYR A 114 -15.68 16.84 9.52
N GLN A 115 -16.81 17.25 10.12
CA GLN A 115 -17.44 16.45 11.15
C GLN A 115 -18.19 15.28 10.53
N ILE A 116 -17.86 14.07 10.97
CA ILE A 116 -18.59 12.86 10.61
C ILE A 116 -19.63 12.59 11.68
N VAL A 117 -20.87 12.33 11.26
CA VAL A 117 -21.91 11.83 12.16
C VAL A 117 -21.57 10.38 12.51
N THR A 118 -21.35 10.10 13.79
CA THR A 118 -21.09 8.74 14.27
C THR A 118 -22.36 7.90 14.31
N ARG A 119 -22.22 6.58 14.46
CA ARG A 119 -23.35 5.64 14.63
C ARG A 119 -24.30 6.03 15.77
N THR A 120 -23.80 6.74 16.78
CA THR A 120 -24.60 7.24 17.91
C THR A 120 -25.24 8.60 17.65
N GLY A 121 -25.14 9.14 16.43
CA GLY A 121 -25.69 10.44 16.07
C GLY A 121 -24.87 11.64 16.58
N ARG A 122 -23.79 11.42 17.32
CA ARG A 122 -22.91 12.49 17.78
C ARG A 122 -21.99 12.93 16.65
N LYS A 123 -21.83 14.23 16.47
CA LYS A 123 -20.77 14.79 15.62
C LYS A 123 -19.45 14.55 16.33
N ASN A 124 -18.56 13.74 15.73
CA ASN A 124 -17.23 13.49 16.26
C ASN A 124 -16.20 14.20 15.39
N ASN A 125 -15.16 14.72 16.02
CA ASN A 125 -14.01 15.24 15.26
C ASN A 125 -13.37 14.09 14.50
N SER A 126 -13.38 14.18 13.17
CA SER A 126 -12.78 13.17 12.32
C SER A 126 -11.26 13.14 12.54
N LYS A 127 -10.71 11.94 12.57
CA LYS A 127 -9.26 11.75 12.47
C LYS A 127 -8.87 11.63 11.00
N PHE A 128 -7.80 12.28 10.63
CA PHE A 128 -7.23 12.17 9.28
C PHE A 128 -6.70 10.74 9.07
N VAL A 129 -7.24 10.02 8.09
CA VAL A 129 -6.92 8.63 7.71
C VAL A 129 -6.45 7.74 8.89
N PRO A 130 -7.33 7.45 9.85
CA PRO A 130 -6.95 6.76 11.09
C PRO A 130 -6.35 5.37 10.87
N ALA A 131 -6.67 4.70 9.75
CA ALA A 131 -6.08 3.43 9.36
C ALA A 131 -4.79 3.59 8.51
N GLY A 132 -4.30 4.84 8.36
CA GLY A 132 -3.04 5.15 7.69
C GLY A 132 -3.10 5.00 6.17
N GLN A 133 -1.93 4.81 5.56
CA GLN A 133 -1.80 4.73 4.11
C GLN A 133 -1.23 3.39 3.64
N SER A 134 -1.44 3.11 2.35
CA SER A 134 -0.90 1.95 1.63
C SER A 134 -0.47 2.34 0.22
N THR A 135 0.27 1.46 -0.43
CA THR A 135 0.66 1.59 -1.84
C THR A 135 0.54 0.25 -2.56
N GLN A 136 0.67 0.28 -3.88
CA GLN A 136 0.68 -0.91 -4.72
C GLN A 136 1.81 -0.81 -5.74
N MET A 137 2.45 -1.96 -6.03
CA MET A 137 3.43 -2.13 -7.10
C MET A 137 3.03 -3.29 -7.99
N ILE A 138 3.30 -3.14 -9.29
CA ILE A 138 3.10 -4.17 -10.32
C ILE A 138 4.36 -5.01 -10.41
N ILE A 139 4.21 -6.33 -10.52
CA ILE A 139 5.28 -7.31 -10.51
C ILE A 139 5.37 -8.00 -11.85
N GLY A 140 6.56 -8.04 -12.45
CA GLY A 140 6.81 -8.77 -13.70
C GLY A 140 6.46 -7.99 -14.96
N ALA A 141 6.10 -6.71 -14.86
CA ALA A 141 5.90 -5.83 -16.01
C ALA A 141 7.23 -5.20 -16.50
N THR A 142 8.23 -5.14 -15.66
CA THR A 142 9.55 -4.55 -15.88
C THR A 142 10.63 -5.44 -15.26
N PRO A 143 11.93 -5.28 -15.63
CA PRO A 143 13.00 -6.24 -15.27
C PRO A 143 13.51 -6.12 -13.83
N GLU A 144 12.79 -5.45 -12.95
CA GLU A 144 13.22 -5.29 -11.56
C GLU A 144 13.30 -6.63 -10.83
N THR A 145 14.35 -6.74 -10.02
CA THR A 145 14.56 -7.87 -9.13
C THR A 145 13.71 -7.77 -7.87
N ASP A 146 13.50 -8.91 -7.18
CA ASP A 146 12.80 -8.92 -5.90
C ASP A 146 13.56 -8.12 -4.83
N TYR A 147 14.89 -8.10 -4.91
CA TYR A 147 15.73 -7.27 -4.05
C TYR A 147 15.44 -5.78 -4.21
N GLN A 148 15.25 -5.30 -5.45
CA GLN A 148 14.86 -3.90 -5.70
C GLN A 148 13.46 -3.61 -5.19
N LEU A 149 12.49 -4.48 -5.48
CA LEU A 149 11.10 -4.36 -5.02
C LEU A 149 11.03 -4.30 -3.48
N MET A 150 11.68 -5.25 -2.81
CA MET A 150 11.68 -5.33 -1.34
C MET A 150 12.46 -4.19 -0.68
N SER A 151 13.53 -3.69 -1.31
CA SER A 151 14.27 -2.52 -0.82
C SER A 151 13.43 -1.25 -0.86
N VAL A 152 12.65 -1.06 -1.93
CA VAL A 152 11.67 0.02 -2.01
C VAL A 152 10.58 -0.17 -0.95
N THR A 153 10.06 -1.39 -0.79
CA THR A 153 9.06 -1.72 0.23
C THR A 153 9.54 -1.38 1.64
N GLU A 154 10.74 -1.82 2.01
CA GLU A 154 11.34 -1.51 3.32
C GLU A 154 11.49 0.01 3.53
N THR A 155 11.92 0.73 2.49
CA THR A 155 12.02 2.19 2.50
C THR A 155 10.66 2.84 2.72
N MET A 156 9.61 2.36 2.04
CA MET A 156 8.26 2.87 2.20
C MET A 156 7.73 2.66 3.63
N TYR A 157 7.97 1.51 4.25
CA TYR A 157 7.61 1.29 5.65
C TYR A 157 8.36 2.23 6.59
N LYS A 158 9.68 2.38 6.43
CA LYS A 158 10.52 3.19 7.32
C LYS A 158 10.29 4.69 7.16
N GLN A 159 10.18 5.19 5.93
CA GLN A 159 10.14 6.63 5.65
C GLN A 159 8.73 7.21 5.53
N PHE A 160 7.75 6.42 5.09
CA PHE A 160 6.38 6.90 4.86
C PHE A 160 5.35 6.30 5.82
N ASN A 161 5.78 5.48 6.78
CA ASN A 161 4.91 4.82 7.77
C ASN A 161 3.72 4.11 7.11
N LEU A 162 3.96 3.46 5.98
CA LEU A 162 2.94 2.68 5.30
C LEU A 162 2.45 1.54 6.20
N LYS A 163 1.18 1.22 6.09
CA LYS A 163 0.61 0.06 6.79
C LYS A 163 0.68 -1.20 5.95
N ARG A 164 0.69 -1.06 4.61
CA ARG A 164 0.81 -2.18 3.69
C ARG A 164 1.30 -1.75 2.32
N VAL A 165 2.11 -2.60 1.71
CA VAL A 165 2.40 -2.60 0.28
C VAL A 165 1.63 -3.75 -0.35
N PHE A 166 0.91 -3.48 -1.44
CA PHE A 166 0.23 -4.49 -2.24
C PHE A 166 1.09 -4.79 -3.47
N TYR A 167 1.23 -6.06 -3.77
CA TYR A 167 1.89 -6.55 -4.97
C TYR A 167 0.82 -7.08 -5.92
N SER A 168 0.94 -6.79 -7.20
CA SER A 168 0.00 -7.23 -8.22
C SER A 168 0.77 -7.80 -9.39
N ALA A 169 0.63 -9.09 -9.63
CA ALA A 169 1.24 -9.75 -10.78
C ALA A 169 0.73 -9.11 -12.07
N PHE A 170 1.64 -8.81 -12.98
CA PHE A 170 1.28 -8.36 -14.32
C PHE A 170 0.69 -9.53 -15.11
N VAL A 171 -0.46 -9.27 -15.72
CA VAL A 171 -1.13 -10.21 -16.62
C VAL A 171 -1.29 -9.51 -17.97
N ASP A 172 -0.66 -10.05 -19.00
CA ASP A 172 -0.81 -9.56 -20.37
C ASP A 172 -2.14 -10.04 -20.98
N VAL A 173 -3.18 -9.23 -20.80
CA VAL A 173 -4.54 -9.56 -21.27
C VAL A 173 -4.72 -9.30 -22.77
N ASN A 174 -4.03 -8.28 -23.29
CA ASN A 174 -4.26 -7.77 -24.64
C ASN A 174 -3.32 -8.38 -25.67
N HIS A 175 -2.28 -9.09 -25.25
CA HIS A 175 -1.20 -9.63 -26.10
C HIS A 175 -0.71 -8.59 -27.12
N ASN A 176 -0.64 -7.33 -26.68
CA ASN A 176 -0.21 -6.23 -27.52
C ASN A 176 1.30 -6.32 -27.76
N ILE A 177 1.73 -6.11 -29.00
CA ILE A 177 3.15 -6.12 -29.39
C ILE A 177 3.99 -5.13 -28.58
N ASP A 178 3.36 -4.04 -28.11
CA ASP A 178 4.00 -3.01 -27.27
C ASP A 178 3.93 -3.32 -25.76
N SER A 179 3.26 -4.41 -25.37
CA SER A 179 3.21 -4.83 -23.95
C SER A 179 4.57 -5.35 -23.54
N PRO A 180 5.05 -5.01 -22.32
CA PRO A 180 6.27 -5.60 -21.80
C PRO A 180 6.13 -7.11 -21.76
N ALA A 181 7.12 -7.81 -22.28
CA ALA A 181 7.18 -9.27 -22.14
C ALA A 181 7.26 -9.62 -20.65
N LEU A 182 6.55 -10.67 -20.25
CA LEU A 182 6.69 -11.22 -18.89
C LEU A 182 8.13 -11.66 -18.67
N ILE A 183 8.81 -10.97 -17.77
CA ILE A 183 10.22 -11.16 -17.50
C ILE A 183 10.37 -11.99 -16.23
N GLY A 184 11.01 -13.16 -16.35
CA GLY A 184 11.35 -14.01 -15.21
C GLY A 184 10.33 -15.10 -14.91
N PRO A 185 10.37 -15.68 -13.69
CA PRO A 185 9.47 -16.76 -13.28
C PRO A 185 8.03 -16.28 -13.20
N ASN A 186 7.09 -17.23 -13.14
CA ASN A 186 5.65 -16.97 -13.06
C ASN A 186 5.33 -15.80 -12.10
N PRO A 187 4.78 -14.68 -12.59
CA PRO A 187 4.55 -13.49 -11.80
C PRO A 187 3.65 -13.71 -10.58
N MET A 188 2.69 -14.63 -10.65
CA MET A 188 1.80 -14.97 -9.53
C MET A 188 2.56 -15.66 -8.39
N LEU A 189 3.48 -16.59 -8.71
CA LEU A 189 4.31 -17.21 -7.70
C LEU A 189 5.28 -16.20 -7.07
N ARG A 190 5.84 -15.31 -7.89
CA ARG A 190 6.70 -14.22 -7.45
C ARG A 190 5.95 -13.25 -6.52
N GLU A 191 4.72 -12.87 -6.88
CA GLU A 191 3.83 -12.09 -6.01
C GLU A 191 3.63 -12.76 -4.65
N HIS A 192 3.36 -14.07 -4.66
CA HIS A 192 3.17 -14.84 -3.43
C HIS A 192 4.42 -14.82 -2.54
N ARG A 193 5.62 -15.01 -3.13
CA ARG A 193 6.90 -14.93 -2.39
C ARG A 193 7.14 -13.55 -1.81
N LEU A 194 6.82 -12.49 -2.55
CA LEU A 194 6.91 -11.11 -2.07
C LEU A 194 5.99 -10.85 -0.87
N TYR A 195 4.74 -11.36 -0.88
CA TYR A 195 3.86 -11.27 0.27
C TYR A 195 4.37 -12.04 1.48
N GLN A 196 4.96 -13.22 1.29
CA GLN A 196 5.60 -13.96 2.38
C GLN A 196 6.77 -13.17 2.98
N ALA A 197 7.64 -12.61 2.15
CA ALA A 197 8.76 -11.79 2.59
C ALA A 197 8.30 -10.47 3.26
N ASP A 198 7.28 -9.82 2.73
CA ASP A 198 6.66 -8.64 3.35
C ASP A 198 6.19 -8.93 4.78
N TRP A 199 5.64 -10.11 5.00
CA TRP A 199 5.24 -10.56 6.34
C TRP A 199 6.46 -10.70 7.27
N LEU A 200 7.58 -11.26 6.78
CA LEU A 200 8.82 -11.38 7.55
C LEU A 200 9.38 -10.02 7.95
N LEU A 201 9.36 -9.03 7.04
CA LEU A 201 9.80 -7.68 7.33
C LEU A 201 8.95 -7.02 8.43
N ARG A 202 7.63 -7.12 8.30
CA ARG A 202 6.71 -6.38 9.19
C ARG A 202 6.55 -6.97 10.56
N TYR A 203 6.61 -8.29 10.69
CA TYR A 203 6.23 -8.99 11.92
C TYR A 203 7.34 -9.82 12.54
N TYR A 204 8.34 -10.22 11.75
CA TYR A 204 9.43 -11.09 12.22
C TYR A 204 10.77 -10.34 12.35
N GLY A 205 10.78 -9.03 12.09
CA GLY A 205 11.97 -8.19 12.24
C GLY A 205 13.11 -8.51 11.29
N PHE A 206 12.82 -9.12 10.13
CA PHE A 206 13.80 -9.29 9.07
C PHE A 206 14.07 -7.97 8.34
N ALA A 207 15.33 -7.77 7.93
CA ALA A 207 15.68 -6.76 6.95
C ALA A 207 15.81 -7.40 5.56
N VAL A 208 15.58 -6.62 4.50
CA VAL A 208 15.65 -7.13 3.12
C VAL A 208 17.00 -7.76 2.82
N LYS A 209 18.10 -7.16 3.29
CA LYS A 209 19.46 -7.65 3.10
C LYS A 209 19.76 -9.00 3.75
N GLU A 210 18.91 -9.47 4.66
CA GLU A 210 19.02 -10.80 5.26
C GLU A 210 18.35 -11.87 4.39
N LEU A 211 17.36 -11.49 3.57
CA LEU A 211 16.61 -12.39 2.70
C LEU A 211 17.16 -12.39 1.27
N LEU A 212 17.65 -11.26 0.79
CA LEU A 212 18.09 -11.04 -0.59
C LEU A 212 19.34 -10.15 -0.62
N ASN A 213 20.14 -10.30 -1.67
CA ASN A 213 21.30 -9.46 -1.93
C ASN A 213 21.53 -9.29 -3.44
N LYS A 214 22.63 -8.64 -3.85
CA LYS A 214 22.94 -8.40 -5.28
C LYS A 214 23.32 -9.68 -6.03
N GLU A 215 23.85 -10.69 -5.35
CA GLU A 215 24.27 -11.97 -5.93
C GLU A 215 23.07 -12.91 -6.06
N HIS A 216 22.16 -12.86 -5.09
CA HIS A 216 20.90 -13.60 -5.06
C HIS A 216 19.71 -12.62 -4.98
N PRO A 217 19.37 -11.93 -6.11
CA PRO A 217 18.43 -10.82 -6.08
C PRO A 217 16.96 -11.23 -6.16
N ASN A 218 16.66 -12.50 -6.41
CA ASN A 218 15.29 -12.99 -6.55
C ASN A 218 15.02 -14.14 -5.57
N PHE A 219 13.78 -14.22 -5.09
CA PHE A 219 13.35 -15.30 -4.21
C PHE A 219 13.38 -16.66 -4.91
N ASN A 220 13.63 -17.68 -4.13
CA ASN A 220 13.57 -19.06 -4.57
C ASN A 220 12.11 -19.41 -4.94
N VAL A 221 11.92 -20.03 -6.10
CA VAL A 221 10.60 -20.46 -6.54
C VAL A 221 10.11 -21.72 -5.82
N ALA A 222 11.04 -22.60 -5.41
CA ALA A 222 10.73 -23.87 -4.76
C ALA A 222 10.54 -23.75 -3.24
N LEU A 223 11.27 -22.83 -2.58
CA LEU A 223 11.23 -22.61 -1.14
C LEU A 223 10.52 -21.29 -0.82
N ASP A 224 9.82 -21.23 0.30
CA ASP A 224 9.37 -19.95 0.83
C ASP A 224 10.53 -19.15 1.42
N PRO A 225 10.43 -17.80 1.51
CA PRO A 225 11.56 -16.96 1.93
C PRO A 225 12.11 -17.27 3.33
N LYS A 226 11.28 -17.75 4.27
CA LYS A 226 11.77 -18.13 5.60
C LYS A 226 12.53 -19.44 5.57
N CYS A 227 12.02 -20.42 4.85
CA CYS A 227 12.70 -21.71 4.66
C CYS A 227 14.03 -21.54 3.91
N ASP A 228 14.03 -20.74 2.83
CA ASP A 228 15.25 -20.44 2.07
C ASP A 228 16.30 -19.76 2.96
N TRP A 229 15.89 -18.80 3.78
CA TRP A 229 16.77 -18.18 4.78
C TRP A 229 17.32 -19.22 5.78
N ALA A 230 16.47 -20.10 6.31
CA ALA A 230 16.88 -21.10 7.30
C ALA A 230 17.92 -22.09 6.73
N VAL A 231 17.71 -22.58 5.50
CA VAL A 231 18.65 -23.47 4.81
C VAL A 231 19.99 -22.80 4.58
N ASN A 232 20.03 -21.51 4.31
CA ASN A 232 21.25 -20.74 4.13
C ASN A 232 21.92 -20.30 5.46
N HIS A 233 21.33 -20.63 6.61
CA HIS A 233 21.82 -20.27 7.94
C HIS A 233 21.78 -21.45 8.92
N LEU A 234 22.14 -22.65 8.44
CA LEU A 234 22.13 -23.87 9.24
C LEU A 234 23.07 -23.80 10.46
N ASP A 235 24.08 -22.91 10.43
CA ASP A 235 24.96 -22.59 11.55
C ASP A 235 24.21 -22.00 12.77
N LYS A 236 23.01 -21.45 12.54
CA LYS A 236 22.13 -20.91 13.60
C LYS A 236 21.22 -21.96 14.25
N PHE A 237 21.25 -23.18 13.77
CA PHE A 237 20.37 -24.26 14.23
C PHE A 237 21.15 -25.45 14.82
N PRO A 238 20.60 -26.17 15.81
CA PRO A 238 19.34 -25.91 16.53
C PRO A 238 19.44 -24.69 17.46
N VAL A 239 18.29 -24.05 17.73
CA VAL A 239 18.20 -22.93 18.68
C VAL A 239 17.85 -23.48 20.07
N GLU A 240 18.66 -23.11 21.06
CA GLU A 240 18.33 -23.43 22.46
C GLU A 240 17.29 -22.44 23.02
N VAL A 241 16.04 -22.89 23.09
CA VAL A 241 14.87 -22.07 23.45
C VAL A 241 15.04 -21.31 24.77
N MET A 242 15.71 -21.95 25.76
CA MET A 242 15.91 -21.35 27.09
C MET A 242 16.90 -20.17 27.10
N ARG A 243 17.74 -20.06 26.08
CA ARG A 243 18.79 -19.02 25.97
C ARG A 243 18.54 -18.03 24.84
N ALA A 244 17.62 -18.37 23.92
CA ALA A 244 17.35 -17.53 22.77
C ALA A 244 16.52 -16.30 23.20
N ASP A 245 16.85 -15.16 22.61
CA ASP A 245 16.02 -13.96 22.72
C ASP A 245 14.74 -14.07 21.87
N TYR A 246 13.80 -13.17 22.14
CA TYR A 246 12.51 -13.15 21.46
C TYR A 246 12.62 -13.09 19.93
N TYR A 247 13.53 -12.27 19.39
CA TYR A 247 13.70 -12.12 17.93
C TYR A 247 14.30 -13.36 17.30
N THR A 248 15.23 -14.02 17.98
CA THR A 248 15.76 -15.31 17.53
C THR A 248 14.66 -16.35 17.46
N LEU A 249 13.79 -16.45 18.50
CA LEU A 249 12.66 -17.38 18.51
C LEU A 249 11.62 -17.09 17.43
N LEU A 250 11.39 -15.83 17.08
CA LEU A 250 10.47 -15.47 15.99
C LEU A 250 10.96 -15.96 14.62
N ARG A 251 12.27 -16.08 14.43
CA ARG A 251 12.89 -16.42 13.13
C ARG A 251 13.01 -17.91 12.87
N VAL A 252 12.90 -18.73 13.88
CA VAL A 252 13.03 -20.20 13.81
C VAL A 252 11.69 -20.97 13.91
#